data_115d247f769c7abea598f430d12e597d
#
_entry.id   115d247f769c7abea598f430d12e597d
#
_cell.length_a   1.000
_cell.length_b   1.000
_cell.length_c   1.000
_cell.angle_alpha   90.00
_cell.angle_beta   90.00
_cell.angle_gamma   90.00
#
_symmetry.space_group_name_H-M   'P 1'
#
loop_
_entity.id
_entity.type
_entity.pdbx_description
1 polymer ?
#
loop_
_entity_poly.entity_id
_entity_poly.type
_entity_poly.pdbx_seq_one_letter_code
_entity_poly.pdbx_strand_id
1 'polypeptide(L)'
;MPEITLGEPLSFENLGCGAAEEKFEEALKKVLANILDPNTRPQTAREIILRVKIKPSENRTDADVVIACDTKLAADKVFPTRIFIGKSITGQPEAHEVNANQYTLFPKEKGNVTALAAGKE
;
A
#
# COMPACT_ATOMS: atom_id res chain seq x y z
N MET A 1 -20.63 24.50 36.28
CA MET A 1 -19.49 23.99 35.56
C MET A 1 -19.01 22.70 36.20
N PRO A 2 -18.92 21.68 35.37
CA PRO A 2 -18.47 20.42 35.97
C PRO A 2 -17.03 20.53 36.43
N GLU A 3 -16.78 19.83 37.51
CA GLU A 3 -15.47 19.77 38.07
C GLU A 3 -14.58 18.91 37.19
N ILE A 4 -13.40 19.40 36.84
CA ILE A 4 -12.46 18.63 36.02
C ILE A 4 -11.53 17.86 36.98
N THR A 5 -11.62 16.56 36.88
CA THR A 5 -10.73 15.71 37.67
C THR A 5 -9.51 15.43 36.81
N LEU A 6 -8.37 15.91 37.24
CA LEU A 6 -7.12 15.67 36.55
C LEU A 6 -6.60 14.32 36.93
N GLY A 7 -6.42 13.48 35.93
CA GLY A 7 -5.86 12.16 36.16
C GLY A 7 -4.35 12.16 36.11
N GLU A 8 -3.80 11.07 35.71
CA GLU A 8 -2.36 10.94 35.58
C GLU A 8 -1.85 11.85 34.48
N PRO A 9 -0.61 12.30 34.60
CA PRO A 9 -0.02 13.03 33.47
C PRO A 9 -0.10 12.22 32.18
N LEU A 10 -0.20 12.96 31.10
CA LEU A 10 -0.35 12.33 29.78
C LEU A 10 0.88 11.51 29.44
N SER A 11 0.64 10.33 28.86
CA SER A 11 1.69 9.43 28.41
C SER A 11 1.23 8.76 27.12
N PHE A 12 2.13 8.04 26.50
CA PHE A 12 1.78 7.30 25.30
C PHE A 12 0.64 6.31 25.58
N GLU A 13 0.69 5.68 26.73
CA GLU A 13 -0.29 4.65 27.06
C GLU A 13 -1.69 5.18 27.23
N ASN A 14 -1.82 6.39 27.79
CA ASN A 14 -3.15 6.92 28.07
C ASN A 14 -3.60 7.99 27.10
N LEU A 15 -2.77 8.35 26.13
CA LEU A 15 -3.13 9.38 25.16
C LEU A 15 -4.32 8.94 24.35
N GLY A 16 -5.37 9.79 24.34
CA GLY A 16 -6.59 9.47 23.63
C GLY A 16 -7.32 8.28 24.20
N CYS A 17 -7.20 8.08 25.52
CA CYS A 17 -7.79 6.93 26.23
C CYS A 17 -7.28 5.61 25.65
N GLY A 18 -6.00 5.59 25.30
CA GLY A 18 -5.38 4.40 24.74
C GLY A 18 -5.36 4.34 23.23
N ALA A 19 -5.90 5.38 22.57
CA ALA A 19 -5.99 5.35 21.11
C ALA A 19 -4.63 5.34 20.44
N ALA A 20 -3.65 6.04 21.00
CA ALA A 20 -2.32 6.10 20.40
C ALA A 20 -1.66 4.72 20.39
N GLU A 21 -1.76 4.03 21.51
CA GLU A 21 -1.19 2.69 21.63
C GLU A 21 -1.91 1.71 20.73
N GLU A 22 -3.23 1.82 20.66
CA GLU A 22 -4.04 0.96 19.83
C GLU A 22 -3.69 1.12 18.35
N LYS A 23 -3.52 2.37 17.91
CA LYS A 23 -3.14 2.63 16.51
C LYS A 23 -1.76 2.08 16.20
N PHE A 24 -0.85 2.17 17.14
CA PHE A 24 0.47 1.60 16.96
C PHE A 24 0.39 0.08 16.81
N GLU A 25 -0.41 -0.57 17.62
CA GLU A 25 -0.52 -2.02 17.57
C GLU A 25 -1.13 -2.49 16.25
N GLU A 26 -2.12 -1.76 15.75
CA GLU A 26 -2.70 -2.09 14.46
C GLU A 26 -1.69 -1.90 13.33
N ALA A 27 -0.91 -0.83 13.41
CA ALA A 27 0.13 -0.59 12.42
C ALA A 27 1.19 -1.68 12.46
N LEU A 28 1.56 -2.10 13.67
CA LEU A 28 2.54 -3.15 13.83
C LEU A 28 2.08 -4.46 13.19
N LYS A 29 0.80 -4.79 13.33
CA LYS A 29 0.28 -5.99 12.69
C LYS A 29 0.43 -5.92 11.18
N LYS A 30 0.17 -4.76 10.59
CA LYS A 30 0.32 -4.59 9.15
C LYS A 30 1.78 -4.74 8.73
N VAL A 31 2.69 -4.17 9.51
CA VAL A 31 4.11 -4.28 9.21
C VAL A 31 4.57 -5.72 9.30
N LEU A 32 4.15 -6.43 10.33
CA LEU A 32 4.56 -7.82 10.48
C LEU A 32 4.03 -8.70 9.36
N ALA A 33 2.76 -8.47 8.96
CA ALA A 33 2.21 -9.20 7.82
C ALA A 33 2.99 -8.92 6.54
N ASN A 34 3.41 -7.67 6.36
CA ASN A 34 4.19 -7.30 5.18
C ASN A 34 5.57 -7.95 5.20
N ILE A 35 6.18 -8.03 6.37
CA ILE A 35 7.49 -8.68 6.49
C ILE A 35 7.40 -10.16 6.12
N LEU A 36 6.31 -10.80 6.48
CA LEU A 36 6.13 -12.22 6.21
C LEU A 36 5.61 -12.51 4.82
N ASP A 37 5.30 -11.48 4.05
CA ASP A 37 4.77 -11.64 2.71
C ASP A 37 5.91 -12.02 1.76
N PRO A 38 5.87 -13.22 1.16
CA PRO A 38 6.95 -13.67 0.28
C PRO A 38 7.07 -12.85 -1.01
N ASN A 39 6.08 -12.05 -1.33
CA ASN A 39 6.14 -11.20 -2.53
C ASN A 39 6.86 -9.89 -2.27
N THR A 40 7.39 -9.67 -1.08
CA THR A 40 8.16 -8.48 -0.76
C THR A 40 9.60 -8.88 -0.48
N ARG A 41 10.49 -7.92 -0.61
CA ARG A 41 11.89 -8.16 -0.28
C ARG A 41 12.04 -8.18 1.23
N PRO A 42 12.67 -9.23 1.80
CA PRO A 42 12.67 -9.37 3.26
C PRO A 42 13.43 -8.28 3.99
N GLN A 43 14.47 -7.73 3.40
CA GLN A 43 15.32 -6.76 4.10
C GLN A 43 14.94 -5.32 3.86
N THR A 44 13.88 -5.06 3.10
CA THR A 44 13.41 -3.70 2.91
C THR A 44 12.89 -3.15 4.24
N ALA A 45 13.34 -1.96 4.60
CA ALA A 45 12.89 -1.34 5.85
C ALA A 45 11.42 -0.97 5.75
N ARG A 46 10.70 -1.21 6.84
CA ARG A 46 9.32 -0.77 6.98
C ARG A 46 9.26 0.27 8.08
N GLU A 47 8.29 1.17 8.02
CA GLU A 47 8.18 2.25 9.00
C GLU A 47 6.78 2.34 9.54
N ILE A 48 6.70 2.71 10.80
CA ILE A 48 5.45 3.09 11.45
C ILE A 48 5.62 4.55 11.84
N ILE A 49 4.70 5.40 11.40
CA ILE A 49 4.78 6.83 11.67
C ILE A 49 3.57 7.21 12.48
N LEU A 50 3.80 7.57 13.74
CA LEU A 50 2.74 8.04 14.61
C LEU A 50 2.86 9.54 14.72
N ARG A 51 1.80 10.25 14.34
CA ARG A 51 1.76 11.70 14.41
C ARG A 51 0.78 12.13 15.46
N VAL A 52 1.24 13.00 16.32
CA VAL A 52 0.41 13.61 17.33
C VAL A 52 0.48 15.12 17.13
N LYS A 53 -0.63 15.71 16.70
CA LYS A 53 -0.69 17.14 16.48
C LYS A 53 -1.43 17.77 17.64
N ILE A 54 -0.83 18.78 18.23
CA ILE A 54 -1.39 19.47 19.39
C ILE A 54 -1.61 20.91 19.00
N LYS A 55 -2.87 21.34 19.01
CA LYS A 55 -3.21 22.72 18.68
C LYS A 55 -3.75 23.40 19.93
N PRO A 56 -2.96 24.25 20.55
CA PRO A 56 -3.41 24.91 21.79
C PRO A 56 -4.42 26.00 21.53
N SER A 57 -5.19 26.30 22.54
CA SER A 57 -6.09 27.43 22.52
C SER A 57 -5.30 28.73 22.67
N GLU A 58 -6.01 29.84 22.45
CA GLU A 58 -5.38 31.15 22.53
C GLU A 58 -4.83 31.45 23.89
N ASN A 59 -5.51 31.01 24.92
CA ASN A 59 -5.08 31.28 26.31
C ASN A 59 -4.13 30.22 26.84
N ARG A 60 -3.79 29.20 26.02
CA ARG A 60 -2.78 28.19 26.36
C ARG A 60 -3.18 27.30 27.55
N THR A 61 -4.46 27.17 27.82
CA THR A 61 -4.90 26.35 28.94
C THR A 61 -5.41 24.98 28.49
N ASP A 62 -5.73 24.84 27.22
CA ASP A 62 -6.17 23.57 26.67
C ASP A 62 -5.73 23.47 25.23
N ALA A 63 -5.92 22.30 24.65
CA ALA A 63 -5.47 22.06 23.28
C ALA A 63 -6.28 20.93 22.66
N ASP A 64 -6.45 21.01 21.37
CA ASP A 64 -6.99 19.90 20.60
C ASP A 64 -5.84 19.01 20.15
N VAL A 65 -6.08 17.71 20.21
CA VAL A 65 -5.05 16.73 19.86
C VAL A 65 -5.61 15.82 18.78
N VAL A 66 -4.83 15.65 17.71
CA VAL A 66 -5.19 14.74 16.63
C VAL A 66 -4.11 13.68 16.56
N ILE A 67 -4.51 12.42 16.56
CA ILE A 67 -3.61 11.28 16.53
C ILE A 67 -3.81 10.55 15.20
N ALA A 68 -2.74 10.38 14.45
CA ALA A 68 -2.78 9.65 13.18
C ALA A 68 -1.60 8.71 13.12
N CYS A 69 -1.81 7.58 12.44
CA CYS A 69 -0.76 6.59 12.31
C CYS A 69 -0.74 6.09 10.88
N ASP A 70 0.44 6.14 10.28
CA ASP A 70 0.67 5.66 8.92
C ASP A 70 1.76 4.62 8.91
N THR A 71 1.76 3.80 7.87
CA THR A 71 2.80 2.81 7.69
C THR A 71 3.43 2.99 6.32
N LYS A 72 4.72 2.69 6.25
CA LYS A 72 5.41 2.51 4.98
C LYS A 72 5.80 1.06 4.87
N LEU A 73 5.19 0.38 3.92
CA LEU A 73 5.39 -1.05 3.75
C LEU A 73 6.27 -1.28 2.53
N ALA A 74 6.85 -2.48 2.47
CA ALA A 74 7.60 -2.86 1.28
C ALA A 74 6.64 -3.17 0.16
N ALA A 75 6.94 -2.65 -1.03
CA ALA A 75 6.11 -2.92 -2.20
C ALA A 75 6.32 -4.34 -2.68
N ASP A 76 5.35 -4.85 -3.42
CA ASP A 76 5.49 -6.14 -4.05
C ASP A 76 6.67 -6.13 -5.01
N LYS A 77 7.26 -7.30 -5.19
CA LYS A 77 8.34 -7.43 -6.15
C LYS A 77 7.87 -7.03 -7.53
N VAL A 78 8.77 -6.41 -8.26
CA VAL A 78 8.46 -5.93 -9.60
C VAL A 78 8.18 -7.12 -10.52
N PHE A 79 7.11 -7.02 -11.28
CA PHE A 79 6.79 -8.00 -12.31
C PHE A 79 6.71 -7.24 -13.63
N PRO A 80 7.78 -7.23 -14.40
CA PRO A 80 7.77 -6.47 -15.66
C PRO A 80 6.92 -7.17 -16.72
N THR A 81 6.18 -6.37 -17.47
CA THR A 81 5.42 -6.89 -18.59
C THR A 81 5.39 -5.83 -19.68
N ARG A 82 4.82 -6.20 -20.80
CA ARG A 82 4.75 -5.29 -21.93
C ARG A 82 3.37 -5.39 -22.56
N ILE A 83 2.83 -4.25 -22.92
CA ILE A 83 1.52 -4.20 -23.54
C ILE A 83 1.65 -3.52 -24.91
N PHE A 84 0.75 -3.87 -25.80
CA PHE A 84 0.55 -3.17 -27.06
C PHE A 84 -0.70 -2.32 -26.93
N ILE A 85 -0.64 -1.09 -27.43
CA ILE A 85 -1.72 -0.14 -27.33
C ILE A 85 -2.22 0.18 -28.72
N GLY A 86 -3.53 0.11 -28.91
CA GLY A 86 -4.13 0.39 -30.19
C GLY A 86 -5.58 0.77 -30.02
N LYS A 87 -6.32 0.59 -31.10
CA LYS A 87 -7.74 0.91 -31.08
C LYS A 87 -8.52 -0.31 -31.53
N SER A 88 -9.69 -0.48 -30.93
CA SER A 88 -10.62 -1.52 -31.34
C SER A 88 -11.25 -1.15 -32.70
N ILE A 89 -12.03 -2.08 -33.21
CA ILE A 89 -12.74 -1.84 -34.46
C ILE A 89 -13.64 -0.60 -34.37
N THR A 90 -14.20 -0.36 -33.18
CA THR A 90 -15.07 0.77 -32.95
C THR A 90 -14.32 2.08 -32.68
N GLY A 91 -12.98 2.03 -32.68
CA GLY A 91 -12.17 3.21 -32.46
C GLY A 91 -11.85 3.50 -31.01
N GLN A 92 -12.23 2.63 -30.09
CA GLN A 92 -11.95 2.81 -28.68
C GLN A 92 -10.53 2.41 -28.35
N PRO A 93 -9.84 3.14 -27.50
CA PRO A 93 -8.51 2.73 -27.06
C PRO A 93 -8.55 1.39 -26.34
N GLU A 94 -7.60 0.54 -26.61
CA GLU A 94 -7.49 -0.72 -25.88
C GLU A 94 -6.05 -1.17 -25.83
N ALA A 95 -5.77 -2.08 -24.89
CA ALA A 95 -4.43 -2.59 -24.71
C ALA A 95 -4.47 -4.11 -24.62
N HIS A 96 -3.42 -4.74 -25.11
CA HIS A 96 -3.28 -6.19 -25.06
C HIS A 96 -1.91 -6.52 -24.53
N GLU A 97 -1.87 -7.47 -23.62
CA GLU A 97 -0.61 -7.87 -23.01
C GLU A 97 0.11 -8.85 -23.91
N VAL A 98 1.43 -8.71 -23.97
CA VAL A 98 2.24 -9.65 -24.72
C VAL A 98 2.33 -10.95 -23.93
N ASN A 99 1.90 -12.04 -24.55
CA ASN A 99 1.98 -13.35 -23.94
C ASN A 99 3.26 -14.04 -24.43
N ALA A 100 4.16 -14.32 -23.48
CA ALA A 100 5.44 -14.91 -23.83
C ALA A 100 5.28 -16.25 -24.56
N ASN A 101 4.25 -16.99 -24.17
CA ASN A 101 4.00 -18.28 -24.84
C ASN A 101 3.57 -18.11 -26.28
N GLN A 102 2.87 -17.04 -26.58
CA GLN A 102 2.48 -16.76 -27.95
C GLN A 102 3.68 -16.34 -28.79
N TYR A 103 4.61 -15.65 -28.16
CA TYR A 103 5.81 -15.23 -28.86
C TYR A 103 6.64 -16.40 -29.36
N THR A 104 6.70 -17.45 -28.58
CA THR A 104 7.54 -18.59 -28.96
C THR A 104 6.96 -19.42 -30.08
N LEU A 105 5.78 -19.11 -30.54
CA LEU A 105 5.16 -19.85 -31.66
C LEU A 105 5.69 -19.47 -33.00
N PHE A 106 6.44 -18.47 -33.07
CA PHE A 106 6.99 -18.09 -34.34
C PHE A 106 8.14 -18.93 -34.68
N PRO A 107 8.16 -19.42 -35.42
CA PRO A 107 8.88 -20.06 -36.09
C PRO A 107 9.03 -21.27 -35.91
N LYS A 108 8.70 -21.25 -35.32
CA LYS A 108 8.63 -22.21 -35.28
C LYS A 108 8.26 -22.74 -35.24
N GLU A 109 7.82 -22.71 -34.99
CA GLU A 109 7.17 -23.31 -35.29
C GLU A 109 6.73 -23.47 -35.29
N LYS A 110 6.83 -23.71 -35.49
CA LYS A 110 6.11 -24.03 -35.85
C LYS A 110 5.49 -23.94 -35.86
N GLY A 111 5.57 -23.95 -35.95
CA GLY A 111 4.70 -23.99 -36.26
C GLY A 111 4.19 -23.50 -35.93
N ASN A 112 3.90 -23.26 -36.07
CA ASN A 112 3.13 -22.85 -36.09
C ASN A 112 2.77 -22.06 -36.02
N VAL A 113 2.74 -21.56 -36.14
CA VAL A 113 2.17 -20.87 -36.26
C VAL A 113 1.64 -20.25 -36.10
N THR A 114 1.50 -19.80 -36.05
CA THR A 114 0.82 -19.32 -36.03
C THR A 114 0.54 -18.57 -35.71
N ALA A 115 0.66 -18.12 -35.63
CA ALA A 115 0.27 -17.47 -35.47
C ALA A 115 0.12 -16.61 -35.22
N LEU A 116 0.19 -16.10 -35.10
CA LEU A 116 -0.10 -15.37 -34.80
C LEU A 116 -0.56 -14.97 -34.61
N ALA A 117 -0.52 -14.77 -34.55
CA ALA A 117 -1.01 -14.60 -34.32
C ALA A 117 -1.43 -14.58 -33.80
N ALA A 118 -1.38 -14.62 -33.62
CA ALA A 118 -1.83 -14.90 -33.26
C ALA A 118 -2.31 -15.24 -32.68
N GLY A 119 -2.40 -15.46 -32.35
CA GLY A 119 -2.92 -15.96 -32.18
C GLY A 119 -3.10 -16.49 -31.73
N LYS A 120 -3.45 -16.94 -31.81
CA LYS A 120 -3.67 -17.74 -31.68
C LYS A 120 -3.76 -18.33 -31.51
N GLU A 121 -3.74 -18.48 -31.64
CA GLU A 121 -3.84 -19.29 -31.74
C GLU A 121 -3.95 -19.77 -31.58
#